data_7e25342b13adc6728ccea857ec53f9de
#
_entry.id   7e25342b13adc6728ccea857ec53f9de
#
_cell.length_a   1.000
_cell.length_b   1.000
_cell.length_c   1.000
_cell.angle_alpha   90.00
_cell.angle_beta   90.00
_cell.angle_gamma   90.00
#
_symmetry.space_group_name_H-M   'P 1'
#
loop_
_entity.id
_entity.type
_entity.pdbx_description
1 polymer ?
#
loop_
_entity_poly.entity_id
_entity_poly.type
_entity_poly.pdbx_seq_one_letter_code
_entity_poly.pdbx_strand_id
1 'polypeptide(L)'
;MKRLRLLGLALPLAGIVFLLVSVLVGGAAGSSNNQKMRWDIVVLSPGSTPGTIDISPGGSASAAAEDGSKITVTGSGTFRSNSGESQAVTGGGTWSTSGAAGTGSGTYKVTGFVDFDVAPGTAPSPPFNDKVTGEGQNARAGLAVLQIAYSDGSNGVLVVSCHLPAGAPSSVFEGITASKGYTDYWNHDEPTGSPPFSGPNANRTQFHVVPGNQDNDDD
;
A
#
# COMPACT_ATOMS: atom_id res chain seq x y z
N MET A 1 -29.47 30.36 -80.56
CA MET A 1 -29.85 29.09 -79.95
C MET A 1 -28.55 28.32 -79.65
N LYS A 2 -28.00 28.40 -78.45
CA LYS A 2 -26.73 27.72 -78.03
C LYS A 2 -27.13 26.56 -77.16
N ARG A 3 -26.75 25.37 -77.60
CA ARG A 3 -26.97 24.10 -76.79
C ARG A 3 -25.88 23.95 -75.74
N LEU A 4 -26.29 23.92 -74.52
CA LEU A 4 -25.41 23.68 -73.36
C LEU A 4 -25.19 22.17 -73.19
N ARG A 5 -23.95 21.69 -73.27
CA ARG A 5 -23.57 20.30 -73.02
C ARG A 5 -23.30 20.13 -71.55
N LEU A 6 -24.08 19.31 -70.86
CA LEU A 6 -23.75 18.86 -69.52
C LEU A 6 -22.56 17.85 -69.60
N LEU A 7 -21.41 18.18 -68.99
CA LEU A 7 -20.38 17.20 -68.66
C LEU A 7 -20.71 16.55 -67.30
N GLY A 8 -20.93 15.25 -67.34
CA GLY A 8 -21.08 14.45 -66.13
C GLY A 8 -19.68 14.25 -65.48
N LEU A 9 -19.55 14.70 -64.28
CA LEU A 9 -18.37 14.48 -63.44
C LEU A 9 -18.59 13.20 -62.59
N ALA A 10 -17.91 12.12 -62.93
CA ALA A 10 -17.91 10.90 -62.16
C ALA A 10 -16.88 11.07 -60.99
N LEU A 11 -17.39 11.08 -59.76
CA LEU A 11 -16.51 11.00 -58.57
C LEU A 11 -16.17 9.52 -58.30
N PRO A 12 -14.90 9.19 -58.09
CA PRO A 12 -14.54 7.88 -57.60
C PRO A 12 -14.83 7.79 -56.09
N LEU A 13 -15.58 6.77 -55.72
CA LEU A 13 -15.84 6.37 -54.35
C LEU A 13 -14.52 5.81 -53.78
N ALA A 14 -13.74 6.62 -53.06
CA ALA A 14 -12.60 6.15 -52.29
C ALA A 14 -13.14 5.45 -51.03
N GLY A 15 -13.08 4.14 -51.03
CA GLY A 15 -13.40 3.32 -49.87
C GLY A 15 -12.36 3.56 -48.77
N ILE A 16 -12.76 4.21 -47.68
CA ILE A 16 -11.96 4.31 -46.47
C ILE A 16 -12.09 2.96 -45.74
N VAL A 17 -11.05 2.15 -45.87
CA VAL A 17 -10.88 0.95 -45.04
C VAL A 17 -10.47 1.41 -43.63
N PHE A 18 -11.40 1.44 -42.70
CA PHE A 18 -11.11 1.60 -41.29
C PHE A 18 -10.44 0.31 -40.79
N LEU A 19 -9.09 0.36 -40.67
CA LEU A 19 -8.33 -0.64 -39.93
C LEU A 19 -8.63 -0.42 -38.44
N LEU A 20 -9.52 -1.22 -37.86
CA LEU A 20 -9.72 -1.35 -36.44
C LEU A 20 -8.45 -2.01 -35.85
N VAL A 21 -7.49 -1.18 -35.44
CA VAL A 21 -6.41 -1.62 -34.58
C VAL A 21 -7.03 -1.85 -33.20
N SER A 22 -7.35 -3.10 -32.90
CA SER A 22 -7.69 -3.52 -31.54
C SER A 22 -6.41 -3.42 -30.71
N VAL A 23 -6.24 -2.28 -30.04
CA VAL A 23 -5.26 -2.18 -28.96
C VAL A 23 -5.76 -3.10 -27.87
N LEU A 24 -5.19 -4.29 -27.80
CA LEU A 24 -5.23 -5.11 -26.59
C LEU A 24 -4.51 -4.32 -25.52
N VAL A 25 -5.24 -3.47 -24.80
CA VAL A 25 -4.84 -3.01 -23.50
C VAL A 25 -4.81 -4.29 -22.68
N GLY A 26 -3.61 -4.84 -22.53
CA GLY A 26 -3.34 -5.86 -21.54
C GLY A 26 -3.67 -5.24 -20.19
N GLY A 27 -4.92 -5.36 -19.78
CA GLY A 27 -5.29 -5.12 -18.39
C GLY A 27 -4.38 -6.01 -17.57
N ALA A 28 -3.52 -5.41 -16.74
CA ALA A 28 -2.93 -6.15 -15.66
C ALA A 28 -4.11 -6.89 -15.03
N ALA A 29 -4.08 -8.21 -15.11
CA ALA A 29 -5.07 -9.04 -14.45
C ALA A 29 -4.96 -8.69 -12.97
N GLY A 30 -5.81 -7.78 -12.52
CA GLY A 30 -6.05 -7.59 -11.12
C GLY A 30 -6.45 -8.95 -10.61
N SER A 31 -5.59 -9.59 -9.88
CA SER A 31 -5.92 -10.84 -9.20
C SER A 31 -7.07 -10.51 -8.28
N SER A 32 -8.27 -10.77 -8.74
CA SER A 32 -9.50 -10.69 -7.93
C SER A 32 -9.52 -11.84 -6.91
N ASN A 33 -8.40 -12.06 -6.27
CA ASN A 33 -8.28 -13.13 -5.34
C ASN A 33 -8.50 -12.55 -3.96
N ASN A 34 -9.43 -13.14 -3.26
CA ASN A 34 -9.69 -12.99 -1.83
C ASN A 34 -8.42 -13.37 -1.03
N GLN A 35 -7.33 -12.68 -1.36
CA GLN A 35 -6.03 -12.92 -0.74
C GLN A 35 -6.01 -12.36 0.66
N LYS A 36 -5.57 -13.17 1.59
CA LYS A 36 -5.26 -12.68 2.93
C LYS A 36 -3.92 -11.94 2.87
N MET A 37 -3.93 -10.69 3.26
CA MET A 37 -2.75 -9.84 3.37
C MET A 37 -2.39 -9.65 4.84
N ARG A 38 -1.11 -9.57 5.10
CA ARG A 38 -0.54 -9.11 6.37
C ARG A 38 0.14 -7.76 6.13
N TRP A 39 0.00 -6.85 7.08
CA TRP A 39 0.74 -5.60 7.13
C TRP A 39 1.52 -5.51 8.44
N ASP A 40 2.70 -4.92 8.38
CA ASP A 40 3.57 -4.70 9.53
C ASP A 40 4.27 -3.34 9.42
N ILE A 41 4.46 -2.68 10.56
CA ILE A 41 5.42 -1.61 10.70
C ILE A 41 6.72 -2.26 11.18
N VAL A 42 7.80 -2.08 10.43
CA VAL A 42 8.99 -2.93 10.54
C VAL A 42 10.23 -2.16 10.97
N VAL A 43 11.22 -2.89 11.46
CA VAL A 43 12.57 -2.43 11.77
C VAL A 43 13.54 -3.02 10.75
N LEU A 44 14.47 -2.21 10.27
CA LEU A 44 15.63 -2.69 9.54
C LEU A 44 16.86 -2.69 10.45
N SER A 45 17.56 -3.81 10.50
CA SER A 45 18.77 -3.99 11.32
C SER A 45 19.85 -4.77 10.58
N PRO A 46 21.12 -4.72 11.03
CA PRO A 46 22.15 -5.59 10.49
C PRO A 46 21.73 -7.05 10.59
N GLY A 47 21.87 -7.78 9.50
CA GLY A 47 21.70 -9.22 9.52
C GLY A 47 22.89 -9.93 10.17
N SER A 48 22.67 -11.20 10.51
CA SER A 48 23.73 -12.04 11.10
C SER A 48 24.88 -12.34 10.12
N THR A 49 24.64 -12.24 8.84
CA THR A 49 25.67 -12.35 7.80
C THR A 49 26.12 -10.95 7.40
N PRO A 50 27.44 -10.67 7.35
CA PRO A 50 27.93 -9.37 6.92
C PRO A 50 27.36 -8.95 5.57
N GLY A 51 26.89 -7.69 5.49
CA GLY A 51 26.27 -7.15 4.28
C GLY A 51 24.81 -7.50 4.07
N THR A 52 24.18 -8.25 4.98
CA THR A 52 22.73 -8.51 4.94
C THR A 52 21.97 -7.57 5.87
N ILE A 53 20.68 -7.42 5.60
CA ILE A 53 19.74 -6.58 6.36
C ILE A 53 18.56 -7.44 6.78
N ASP A 54 18.28 -7.46 8.07
CA ASP A 54 17.09 -8.12 8.61
C ASP A 54 15.91 -7.15 8.64
N ILE A 55 14.78 -7.58 8.13
CA ILE A 55 13.49 -6.89 8.26
C ILE A 55 12.70 -7.60 9.35
N SER A 56 12.43 -6.91 10.45
CA SER A 56 11.80 -7.50 11.63
C SER A 56 10.52 -6.75 12.01
N PRO A 57 9.52 -7.42 12.61
CA PRO A 57 8.34 -6.74 13.14
C PRO A 57 8.71 -5.86 14.35
N GLY A 58 7.81 -4.95 14.74
CA GLY A 58 7.96 -4.13 15.95
C GLY A 58 8.58 -2.75 15.70
N GLY A 59 8.55 -2.29 14.46
CA GLY A 59 8.91 -0.92 14.12
C GLY A 59 7.85 0.10 14.53
N SER A 60 8.17 1.37 14.34
CA SER A 60 7.24 2.49 14.43
C SER A 60 7.35 3.41 13.22
N ALA A 61 6.24 4.09 12.93
CA ALA A 61 6.16 5.08 11.87
C ALA A 61 5.38 6.30 12.37
N SER A 62 5.69 7.45 11.80
CA SER A 62 5.13 8.72 12.23
C SER A 62 4.55 9.52 11.06
N ALA A 63 3.62 10.39 11.39
CA ALA A 63 3.09 11.39 10.47
C ALA A 63 2.78 12.68 11.23
N ALA A 64 2.77 13.80 10.51
CA ALA A 64 2.52 15.11 11.07
C ALA A 64 1.24 15.75 10.55
N ALA A 65 0.57 16.51 11.40
CA ALA A 65 -0.48 17.45 11.03
C ALA A 65 0.14 18.77 10.49
N GLU A 66 -0.70 19.61 9.94
CA GLU A 66 -0.26 20.89 9.36
C GLU A 66 0.40 21.83 10.39
N ASP A 67 -0.03 21.77 11.64
CA ASP A 67 0.54 22.55 12.74
C ASP A 67 1.85 21.97 13.31
N GLY A 68 2.36 20.88 12.72
CA GLY A 68 3.54 20.17 13.20
C GLY A 68 3.28 19.21 14.36
N SER A 69 2.05 19.08 14.83
CA SER A 69 1.68 18.01 15.77
C SER A 69 1.92 16.66 15.11
N LYS A 70 2.38 15.69 15.88
CA LYS A 70 2.86 14.41 15.35
C LYS A 70 2.13 13.24 16.01
N ILE A 71 1.84 12.22 15.22
CA ILE A 71 1.44 10.90 15.69
C ILE A 71 2.54 9.88 15.35
N THR A 72 2.81 8.98 16.27
CA THR A 72 3.68 7.82 16.05
C THR A 72 2.91 6.58 16.40
N VAL A 73 2.97 5.57 15.54
CA VAL A 73 2.28 4.29 15.74
C VAL A 73 3.22 3.12 15.53
N THR A 74 2.95 2.03 16.23
CA THR A 74 3.48 0.69 15.99
C THR A 74 2.33 -0.20 15.54
N GLY A 75 2.60 -1.35 14.95
CA GLY A 75 1.52 -2.30 14.75
C GLY A 75 1.70 -3.27 13.60
N SER A 76 0.76 -4.19 13.58
CA SER A 76 0.60 -5.18 12.54
C SER A 76 -0.84 -5.70 12.50
N GLY A 77 -1.18 -6.42 11.44
CA GLY A 77 -2.48 -7.05 11.32
C GLY A 77 -2.67 -7.76 10.00
N THR A 78 -3.90 -8.20 9.77
CA THR A 78 -4.29 -8.88 8.53
C THR A 78 -5.61 -8.36 8.01
N PHE A 79 -5.79 -8.40 6.70
CA PHE A 79 -7.05 -8.14 6.01
C PHE A 79 -7.20 -9.05 4.80
N ARG A 80 -8.40 -9.10 4.22
CA ARG A 80 -8.63 -9.74 2.92
C ARG A 80 -8.89 -8.67 1.87
N SER A 81 -8.16 -8.72 0.75
CA SER A 81 -8.15 -7.67 -0.27
C SER A 81 -9.45 -7.52 -1.06
N ASN A 82 -10.40 -8.43 -0.92
CA ASN A 82 -11.65 -8.44 -1.69
C ASN A 82 -12.92 -8.62 -0.84
N SER A 83 -12.83 -8.49 0.44
CA SER A 83 -14.02 -8.64 1.27
C SER A 83 -14.75 -7.30 1.37
N GLY A 84 -15.85 -7.13 0.65
CA GLY A 84 -16.87 -6.16 1.01
C GLY A 84 -17.46 -6.40 2.41
N GLU A 85 -16.85 -7.30 3.18
CA GLU A 85 -17.21 -7.64 4.52
C GLU A 85 -16.09 -7.22 5.49
N SER A 86 -16.40 -6.23 6.32
CA SER A 86 -15.55 -5.71 7.39
C SER A 86 -15.10 -6.74 8.45
N GLN A 87 -15.48 -7.99 8.30
CA GLN A 87 -15.30 -9.02 9.32
C GLN A 87 -13.97 -9.78 9.28
N ALA A 88 -13.17 -9.59 8.25
CA ALA A 88 -11.92 -10.33 8.09
C ALA A 88 -10.66 -9.47 8.33
N VAL A 89 -10.80 -8.41 9.11
CA VAL A 89 -9.68 -7.54 9.49
C VAL A 89 -9.28 -7.79 10.94
N THR A 90 -7.97 -7.82 11.17
CA THR A 90 -7.38 -7.89 12.51
C THR A 90 -6.24 -6.91 12.61
N GLY A 91 -5.83 -6.59 13.81
CA GLY A 91 -4.62 -5.82 14.04
C GLY A 91 -4.78 -4.73 15.05
N GLY A 92 -3.69 -4.03 15.26
CA GLY A 92 -3.56 -2.95 16.21
C GLY A 92 -2.12 -2.75 16.63
N GLY A 93 -1.92 -1.89 17.59
CA GLY A 93 -0.61 -1.54 18.12
C GLY A 93 -0.70 -0.45 19.16
N THR A 94 0.37 0.30 19.28
CA THR A 94 0.43 1.47 20.18
C THR A 94 0.41 2.75 19.37
N TRP A 95 -0.02 3.83 20.01
CA TRP A 95 0.06 5.18 19.49
C TRP A 95 0.62 6.13 20.52
N SER A 96 1.25 7.19 20.04
CA SER A 96 1.57 8.37 20.82
C SER A 96 1.41 9.62 19.98
N THR A 97 0.99 10.72 20.61
CA THR A 97 0.91 12.04 19.98
C THR A 97 1.71 13.07 20.74
N SER A 98 2.16 14.11 20.02
CA SER A 98 2.86 15.27 20.58
C SER A 98 2.52 16.52 19.77
N GLY A 99 2.69 17.69 20.37
CA GLY A 99 2.45 18.98 19.74
C GLY A 99 1.16 19.65 20.20
N ALA A 100 0.72 20.68 19.47
CA ALA A 100 -0.40 21.54 19.86
C ALA A 100 -1.76 20.81 19.81
N ALA A 101 -1.91 19.80 18.95
CA ALA A 101 -3.12 18.98 18.89
C ALA A 101 -3.31 18.07 20.12
N GLY A 102 -2.33 18.03 21.02
CA GLY A 102 -2.37 17.28 22.26
C GLY A 102 -1.29 16.21 22.37
N THR A 103 -0.99 15.87 23.61
CA THR A 103 -0.01 14.81 23.95
C THR A 103 -0.74 13.68 24.65
N GLY A 104 -0.50 12.47 24.19
CA GLY A 104 -1.09 11.27 24.75
C GLY A 104 -0.46 10.00 24.18
N SER A 105 -0.81 8.88 24.77
CA SER A 105 -0.39 7.56 24.29
C SER A 105 -1.36 6.48 24.73
N GLY A 106 -1.33 5.35 24.02
CA GLY A 106 -2.18 4.21 24.33
C GLY A 106 -2.05 3.12 23.28
N THR A 107 -3.09 2.31 23.17
CA THR A 107 -3.23 1.28 22.16
C THR A 107 -4.32 1.64 21.17
N TYR A 108 -4.31 1.02 20.01
CA TYR A 108 -5.41 1.05 19.05
C TYR A 108 -5.72 -0.34 18.53
N LYS A 109 -6.93 -0.50 18.01
CA LYS A 109 -7.38 -1.71 17.33
C LYS A 109 -7.87 -1.35 15.94
N VAL A 110 -7.59 -2.19 14.97
CA VAL A 110 -8.22 -2.13 13.65
C VAL A 110 -9.66 -2.63 13.80
N THR A 111 -10.61 -1.84 13.35
CA THR A 111 -12.06 -2.11 13.46
C THR A 111 -12.73 -2.31 12.12
N GLY A 112 -12.07 -1.93 11.02
CA GLY A 112 -12.59 -2.10 9.68
C GLY A 112 -11.49 -2.00 8.62
N PHE A 113 -11.74 -2.65 7.49
CA PHE A 113 -10.95 -2.53 6.27
C PHE A 113 -11.74 -1.66 5.28
N VAL A 114 -11.08 -0.72 4.64
CA VAL A 114 -11.70 0.15 3.65
C VAL A 114 -11.26 -0.26 2.25
N ASP A 115 -9.93 -0.30 2.01
CA ASP A 115 -9.39 -0.61 0.70
C ASP A 115 -7.92 -1.04 0.76
N PHE A 116 -7.46 -1.70 -0.30
CA PHE A 116 -6.06 -2.00 -0.54
C PHE A 116 -5.74 -1.97 -2.03
N ASP A 117 -4.97 -0.98 -2.43
CA ASP A 117 -4.44 -0.85 -3.77
C ASP A 117 -3.03 -1.42 -3.84
N VAL A 118 -2.87 -2.48 -4.64
CA VAL A 118 -1.57 -3.07 -4.94
C VAL A 118 -0.83 -2.17 -5.92
N ALA A 119 0.34 -1.70 -5.54
CA ALA A 119 1.22 -0.95 -6.42
C ALA A 119 2.24 -1.86 -7.12
N PRO A 120 2.77 -1.46 -8.29
CA PRO A 120 3.94 -2.10 -8.84
C PRO A 120 5.11 -2.04 -7.85
N GLY A 121 5.94 -3.06 -7.84
CA GLY A 121 7.14 -3.09 -7.04
C GLY A 121 7.56 -4.52 -6.72
N THR A 122 8.84 -4.71 -6.52
CA THR A 122 9.40 -5.99 -6.09
C THR A 122 10.37 -5.76 -4.94
N ALA A 123 10.35 -6.68 -3.99
CA ALA A 123 11.34 -6.68 -2.93
C ALA A 123 12.74 -6.78 -3.57
N PRO A 124 13.71 -6.02 -3.07
CA PRO A 124 15.08 -6.18 -3.54
C PRO A 124 15.54 -7.60 -3.22
N SER A 125 16.29 -8.18 -4.16
CA SER A 125 17.01 -9.42 -3.93
C SER A 125 18.00 -9.26 -2.76
N PRO A 126 18.54 -10.35 -2.20
CA PRO A 126 19.54 -10.21 -1.14
C PRO A 126 20.36 -8.93 -1.32
N PRO A 127 20.56 -8.17 -0.28
CA PRO A 127 20.90 -8.64 1.08
C PRO A 127 19.77 -8.64 2.12
N PHE A 128 18.51 -8.65 1.76
CA PHE A 128 17.42 -8.59 2.74
C PHE A 128 17.00 -9.98 3.24
N ASN A 129 16.91 -10.11 4.58
CA ASN A 129 16.35 -11.26 5.25
C ASN A 129 15.01 -10.86 5.87
N ASP A 130 13.93 -11.40 5.37
CA ASP A 130 12.61 -11.18 5.94
C ASP A 130 12.42 -12.04 7.19
N LYS A 131 12.30 -11.39 8.35
CA LYS A 131 12.01 -12.01 9.64
C LYS A 131 10.54 -11.89 10.04
N VAL A 132 9.71 -11.24 9.22
CA VAL A 132 8.28 -11.07 9.48
C VAL A 132 7.54 -12.35 9.14
N THR A 133 7.76 -12.88 7.94
CA THR A 133 7.15 -14.13 7.47
C THR A 133 8.17 -15.18 7.06
N GLY A 134 9.41 -14.80 6.82
CA GLY A 134 10.44 -15.65 6.24
C GLY A 134 10.33 -15.81 4.72
N GLU A 135 9.37 -15.14 4.10
CA GLU A 135 9.00 -15.31 2.70
C GLU A 135 8.99 -13.98 1.95
N GLY A 136 10.15 -13.35 1.82
CA GLY A 136 10.31 -12.04 1.17
C GLY A 136 9.72 -11.96 -0.25
N GLN A 137 9.62 -13.08 -0.98
CA GLN A 137 8.97 -13.16 -2.29
C GLN A 137 7.47 -12.88 -2.23
N ASN A 138 6.84 -13.00 -1.06
CA ASN A 138 5.43 -12.69 -0.84
C ASN A 138 5.18 -11.22 -0.49
N ALA A 139 6.24 -10.40 -0.40
CA ALA A 139 6.11 -8.97 -0.19
C ALA A 139 5.37 -8.28 -1.34
N ARG A 140 4.60 -7.26 -1.00
CA ARG A 140 3.85 -6.43 -1.96
C ARG A 140 4.04 -4.96 -1.64
N ALA A 141 4.13 -4.14 -2.69
CA ALA A 141 3.95 -2.70 -2.59
C ALA A 141 2.46 -2.37 -2.62
N GLY A 142 2.07 -1.28 -2.02
CA GLY A 142 0.68 -0.82 -2.05
C GLY A 142 0.31 0.06 -0.90
N LEU A 143 -0.98 0.38 -0.84
CA LEU A 143 -1.56 1.26 0.16
C LEU A 143 -2.83 0.62 0.72
N ALA A 144 -2.87 0.43 2.04
CA ALA A 144 -4.04 -0.05 2.77
C ALA A 144 -4.68 1.08 3.57
N VAL A 145 -6.02 1.15 3.55
CA VAL A 145 -6.82 2.09 4.34
C VAL A 145 -7.62 1.31 5.38
N LEU A 146 -7.39 1.61 6.65
CA LEU A 146 -7.93 0.88 7.79
C LEU A 146 -8.70 1.82 8.72
N GLN A 147 -9.87 1.42 9.19
CA GLN A 147 -10.55 2.08 10.28
C GLN A 147 -9.96 1.59 11.61
N ILE A 148 -9.74 2.51 12.54
CA ILE A 148 -9.16 2.20 13.83
C ILE A 148 -9.91 2.89 14.97
N ALA A 149 -9.88 2.23 16.13
CA ALA A 149 -10.38 2.79 17.39
C ALA A 149 -9.24 2.87 18.41
N TYR A 150 -9.05 4.04 18.96
CA TYR A 150 -8.02 4.31 19.98
C TYR A 150 -8.54 4.00 21.38
N SER A 151 -7.63 3.63 22.28
CA SER A 151 -7.96 3.27 23.67
C SER A 151 -8.50 4.44 24.51
N ASP A 152 -8.35 5.66 24.05
CA ASP A 152 -8.93 6.86 24.69
C ASP A 152 -10.36 7.15 24.23
N GLY A 153 -10.95 6.28 23.42
CA GLY A 153 -12.32 6.39 22.91
C GLY A 153 -12.45 7.17 21.59
N SER A 154 -11.39 7.78 21.10
CA SER A 154 -11.41 8.39 19.76
C SER A 154 -11.32 7.35 18.65
N ASN A 155 -11.81 7.70 17.46
CA ASN A 155 -11.70 6.89 16.26
C ASN A 155 -10.84 7.61 15.22
N GLY A 156 -10.40 6.87 14.21
CA GLY A 156 -9.65 7.43 13.10
C GLY A 156 -9.46 6.46 11.96
N VAL A 157 -8.62 6.87 11.04
CA VAL A 157 -8.17 6.08 9.90
C VAL A 157 -6.66 5.94 10.00
N LEU A 158 -6.15 4.77 9.69
CA LEU A 158 -4.73 4.50 9.49
C LEU A 158 -4.53 4.10 8.04
N VAL A 159 -3.68 4.84 7.36
CA VAL A 159 -3.18 4.46 6.04
C VAL A 159 -1.79 3.88 6.22
N VAL A 160 -1.58 2.68 5.74
CA VAL A 160 -0.27 2.02 5.70
C VAL A 160 0.15 1.96 4.24
N SER A 161 1.35 2.42 3.93
CA SER A 161 1.88 2.42 2.57
C SER A 161 3.28 1.82 2.53
N CYS A 162 3.50 0.90 1.61
CA CYS A 162 4.77 0.22 1.42
C CYS A 162 5.30 0.48 0.01
N HIS A 163 6.48 1.08 -0.06
CA HIS A 163 7.21 1.35 -1.29
C HIS A 163 8.32 0.31 -1.47
N LEU A 164 8.10 -0.67 -2.34
CA LEU A 164 9.17 -1.59 -2.72
C LEU A 164 10.04 -0.95 -3.81
N PRO A 165 11.38 -0.94 -3.65
CA PRO A 165 12.26 -0.06 -4.42
C PRO A 165 12.33 -0.38 -5.91
N ALA A 166 12.08 -1.61 -6.33
CA ALA A 166 12.15 -1.99 -7.74
C ALA A 166 10.76 -1.92 -8.39
N GLY A 167 10.52 -0.87 -9.16
CA GLY A 167 9.33 -0.68 -9.98
C GLY A 167 8.16 0.05 -9.33
N ALA A 168 8.21 0.37 -8.03
CA ALA A 168 7.21 1.23 -7.42
C ALA A 168 7.40 2.68 -7.87
N PRO A 169 6.32 3.38 -8.30
CA PRO A 169 6.41 4.79 -8.63
C PRO A 169 6.68 5.63 -7.37
N SER A 170 7.35 6.78 -7.54
CA SER A 170 7.68 7.68 -6.41
C SER A 170 6.45 8.28 -5.70
N SER A 171 5.26 8.16 -6.29
CA SER A 171 4.00 8.54 -5.65
C SER A 171 3.51 7.55 -4.59
N VAL A 172 4.05 6.34 -4.56
CA VAL A 172 3.81 5.40 -3.46
C VAL A 172 4.77 5.78 -2.33
N PHE A 173 4.25 6.37 -1.28
CA PHE A 173 5.09 6.74 -0.13
C PHE A 173 5.42 5.50 0.73
N GLU A 174 6.40 5.63 1.60
CA GLU A 174 6.76 4.62 2.58
C GLU A 174 6.39 5.10 3.98
N GLY A 175 5.70 4.28 4.77
CA GLY A 175 5.31 4.64 6.13
C GLY A 175 3.81 4.70 6.33
N ILE A 176 3.35 5.69 7.10
CA ILE A 176 1.93 5.83 7.45
C ILE A 176 1.42 7.26 7.31
N THR A 177 0.10 7.41 7.16
CA THR A 177 -0.66 8.58 7.60
C THR A 177 -1.80 8.14 8.51
N ALA A 178 -2.34 9.05 9.31
CA ALA A 178 -3.41 8.70 10.23
C ALA A 178 -4.30 9.91 10.56
N SER A 179 -5.53 9.63 11.01
CA SER A 179 -6.33 10.62 11.73
C SER A 179 -6.62 10.13 13.15
N LYS A 180 -6.84 11.05 14.07
CA LYS A 180 -7.24 10.77 15.45
C LYS A 180 -8.22 11.83 15.94
N GLY A 181 -9.47 11.42 16.15
CA GLY A 181 -10.53 12.36 16.46
C GLY A 181 -10.70 13.37 15.32
N TYR A 182 -10.47 14.65 15.62
CA TYR A 182 -10.55 15.75 14.65
C TYR A 182 -9.19 16.17 14.06
N THR A 183 -8.08 15.51 14.46
CA THR A 183 -6.74 15.82 13.96
C THR A 183 -6.38 14.89 12.83
N ASP A 184 -5.92 15.46 11.73
CA ASP A 184 -5.48 14.74 10.55
C ASP A 184 -3.95 14.86 10.39
N TYR A 185 -3.26 13.75 10.52
CA TYR A 185 -1.81 13.60 10.37
C TYR A 185 -1.52 13.08 8.96
N TRP A 186 -1.73 13.90 7.95
CA TRP A 186 -1.65 13.52 6.54
C TRP A 186 -0.24 13.61 5.94
N ASN A 187 0.69 14.27 6.63
CA ASN A 187 2.06 14.43 6.17
C ASN A 187 2.94 13.31 6.76
N HIS A 188 3.15 12.25 5.99
CA HIS A 188 3.99 11.14 6.44
C HIS A 188 5.42 11.59 6.71
N ASP A 189 6.07 11.00 7.69
CA ASP A 189 7.51 11.18 7.88
C ASP A 189 8.26 10.30 6.86
N GLU A 190 9.28 10.88 6.24
CA GLU A 190 10.15 10.14 5.34
C GLU A 190 10.87 9.00 6.04
N PRO A 191 11.15 7.89 5.33
CA PRO A 191 11.97 6.82 5.86
C PRO A 191 13.31 7.32 6.35
N THR A 192 13.66 7.02 7.59
CA THR A 192 14.93 7.41 8.17
C THR A 192 15.98 6.32 8.01
N GLY A 193 17.23 6.73 7.90
CA GLY A 193 18.36 5.83 7.68
C GLY A 193 18.52 5.44 6.23
N SER A 194 19.69 5.71 5.67
CA SER A 194 20.09 5.05 4.41
C SER A 194 20.37 3.59 4.71
N PRO A 195 20.08 2.67 3.75
CA PRO A 195 20.59 1.33 3.93
C PRO A 195 22.03 1.39 4.45
N PRO A 196 22.35 0.62 5.46
CA PRO A 196 21.57 -0.54 5.85
C PRO A 196 20.61 -0.38 7.02
N PHE A 197 20.57 0.71 7.79
CA PHE A 197 19.87 0.59 9.08
C PHE A 197 18.99 1.77 9.40
N SER A 198 17.89 1.43 10.00
CA SER A 198 17.01 2.38 10.62
C SER A 198 16.62 1.80 11.98
N GLY A 199 16.73 2.58 13.02
CA GLY A 199 16.22 2.20 14.33
C GLY A 199 14.72 1.91 14.31
N PRO A 200 14.10 1.64 15.46
CA PRO A 200 12.69 1.26 15.53
C PRO A 200 11.72 2.28 14.94
N ASN A 201 12.04 3.58 14.96
CA ASN A 201 11.22 4.64 14.33
C ASN A 201 11.77 5.00 12.94
N ALA A 202 11.66 4.07 12.02
CA ALA A 202 12.25 4.17 10.70
C ALA A 202 11.25 4.56 9.60
N ASN A 203 9.98 4.66 9.93
CA ASN A 203 8.90 4.89 8.96
C ASN A 203 8.92 3.83 7.85
N ARG A 204 9.09 2.57 8.22
CA ARG A 204 9.13 1.44 7.30
C ARG A 204 7.95 0.52 7.53
N THR A 205 7.36 0.08 6.44
CA THR A 205 6.21 -0.82 6.43
C THR A 205 6.45 -1.98 5.47
N GLN A 206 5.65 -3.02 5.61
CA GLN A 206 5.70 -4.15 4.70
C GLN A 206 4.33 -4.81 4.59
N PHE A 207 3.98 -5.23 3.36
CA PHE A 207 2.85 -6.11 3.12
C PHE A 207 3.34 -7.47 2.65
N HIS A 208 2.64 -8.52 3.11
CA HIS A 208 2.84 -9.88 2.61
C HIS A 208 1.51 -10.52 2.22
N VAL A 209 1.55 -11.29 1.16
CA VAL A 209 0.51 -12.28 0.92
C VAL A 209 0.68 -13.39 1.93
N VAL A 210 -0.36 -13.69 2.71
CA VAL A 210 -0.38 -14.84 3.59
C VAL A 210 -0.83 -16.03 2.75
N PRO A 211 0.01 -17.06 2.57
CA PRO A 211 -0.40 -18.28 1.88
C PRO A 211 -1.66 -18.84 2.53
N GLY A 212 -2.70 -19.07 1.74
CA GLY A 212 -3.87 -19.81 2.22
C GLY A 212 -3.43 -21.22 2.59
N ASN A 213 -3.89 -21.74 3.72
CA ASN A 213 -3.95 -23.18 3.84
C ASN A 213 -4.78 -23.65 2.64
N GLN A 214 -4.20 -24.45 1.79
CA GLN A 214 -4.96 -25.26 0.85
C GLN A 214 -5.80 -26.15 1.75
N ASP A 215 -7.04 -25.76 2.04
CA ASP A 215 -8.00 -26.69 2.56
C ASP A 215 -8.06 -27.80 1.51
N ASN A 216 -7.44 -28.92 1.83
CA ASN A 216 -7.58 -30.13 1.07
C ASN A 216 -9.03 -30.59 1.25
N ASP A 217 -9.91 -30.07 0.42
CA ASP A 217 -11.22 -30.66 0.18
C ASP A 217 -10.97 -31.87 -0.74
N ASP A 218 -10.32 -32.90 -0.18
CA ASP A 218 -10.39 -34.27 -0.68
C ASP A 218 -11.61 -34.91 -0.03
N ASP A 219 -12.76 -34.87 -0.73
CA ASP A 219 -13.89 -35.77 -0.58
C ASP A 219 -14.44 -36.17 -1.95
#